data_43ee139ed76683f468224a45114a860c
#
_entry.id   43ee139ed76683f468224a45114a860c
#
_cell.length_a   1.000
_cell.length_b   1.000
_cell.length_c   1.000
_cell.angle_alpha   90.00
_cell.angle_beta   90.00
_cell.angle_gamma   90.00
#
_symmetry.space_group_name_H-M   'P 1'
#
loop_
_entity.id
_entity.type
_entity.pdbx_description
1 polymer ?
#
loop_
_entity_poly.entity_id
_entity_poly.type
_entity_poly.pdbx_seq_one_letter_code
_entity_poly.pdbx_strand_id
1 'polypeptide(L)'
;MQHHDTIDHQGDIRAFLVLFRYGKGIYTRLVSSIALVMLSSVFLMLSAKNMGALAEALQKPHATVRIYQLVALILGYELLNVWVTYRGRVGLAKVTNKVAFAVRQALFKKLTVLPIAYFDHQPLGRTITRLTADVEGVETFFSGTLPRILTAAVTIISVIVAMLLTDFNIGIWIVVASFPSALLTLVVRRPLRFWTREYKRKSAALNSKLAEYINGLSVIRIFGLEKWSSESFRSSSQDLLKTGFRMMNWNSFIRPLSAFLCALPIVAILWWGGHLSLEGGMSLSLFVAFIRYTERYFRPIMQLSFELHLIQDAIASSERVRKMLEEPEETQTLGVSGTHEQVLTGEVEYKNVTMSYDNGKPILKNLSFHIKPGMSVGLVGKTGSGKSTTLHLIPQLYPIQSGDILIDGISLKTWDRQAIRGQIGVVSQDVVIFYGTLRDNLLATLAEGGTMSDEVLLDACAKTGLDQLLAKMPHGLDTLLNDGGTNLSMGERQLVALTRMLVRNPKVLILDEATANVDEPCEALIQKAIVELLQGRTCFIIAHRLSTIRHCDRILVFHQGSILEEGPHDELLEKDGHYAELVRRQIANAYI
;
A
#
# COMPACT_ATOMS: atom_id res chain seq x y z
N MET A 1 -2.75 3.20 -23.50
CA MET A 1 -1.54 2.42 -23.86
C MET A 1 -1.34 1.35 -22.80
N GLN A 2 -1.57 0.07 -23.17
CA GLN A 2 -1.40 -1.07 -22.27
C GLN A 2 0.10 -1.37 -22.16
N HIS A 3 0.74 -0.99 -21.05
CA HIS A 3 2.01 -1.57 -20.68
C HIS A 3 1.75 -3.01 -20.23
N HIS A 4 2.08 -3.95 -21.10
CA HIS A 4 2.29 -5.34 -20.72
C HIS A 4 3.45 -5.39 -19.71
N ASP A 5 3.13 -5.56 -18.45
CA ASP A 5 4.09 -6.02 -17.45
C ASP A 5 4.52 -7.45 -17.82
N THR A 6 5.52 -7.55 -18.68
CA THR A 6 6.32 -8.78 -18.83
C THR A 6 7.07 -8.96 -17.53
N ILE A 7 6.58 -9.86 -16.68
CA ILE A 7 7.24 -10.26 -15.43
C ILE A 7 8.56 -10.93 -15.84
N ASP A 8 9.64 -10.18 -15.70
CA ASP A 8 10.99 -10.69 -15.87
C ASP A 8 11.32 -11.62 -14.69
N HIS A 9 11.37 -12.92 -14.95
CA HIS A 9 11.53 -13.97 -13.94
C HIS A 9 12.91 -13.99 -13.25
N GLN A 10 13.86 -13.15 -13.64
CA GLN A 10 15.21 -13.10 -13.06
C GLN A 10 15.37 -12.07 -11.92
N GLY A 11 14.42 -11.15 -11.72
CA GLY A 11 14.44 -10.16 -10.64
C GLY A 11 14.03 -10.68 -9.26
N ASP A 12 13.38 -11.83 -9.21
CA ASP A 12 12.47 -12.25 -8.14
C ASP A 12 13.14 -12.52 -6.78
N ILE A 13 14.31 -13.14 -6.75
CA ILE A 13 14.99 -13.48 -5.48
C ILE A 13 15.68 -12.25 -4.87
N ARG A 14 16.13 -11.32 -5.68
CA ARG A 14 16.76 -10.08 -5.20
C ARG A 14 15.78 -9.18 -4.45
N ALA A 15 14.50 -9.14 -4.87
CA ALA A 15 13.45 -8.39 -4.18
C ALA A 15 13.28 -8.87 -2.73
N PHE A 16 13.31 -10.19 -2.52
CA PHE A 16 13.29 -10.78 -1.17
C PHE A 16 14.50 -10.39 -0.33
N LEU A 17 15.70 -10.47 -0.91
CA LEU A 17 16.94 -10.16 -0.19
C LEU A 17 17.01 -8.69 0.24
N VAL A 18 16.45 -7.78 -0.56
CA VAL A 18 16.36 -6.36 -0.20
C VAL A 18 15.48 -6.17 1.04
N LEU A 19 14.35 -6.88 1.15
CA LEU A 19 13.47 -6.78 2.32
C LEU A 19 14.12 -7.29 3.61
N PHE A 20 15.02 -8.28 3.52
CA PHE A 20 15.82 -8.73 4.68
C PHE A 20 16.78 -7.66 5.23
N ARG A 21 17.20 -6.68 4.42
CA ARG A 21 18.05 -5.57 4.91
C ARG A 21 17.37 -4.75 6.01
N TYR A 22 16.04 -4.70 6.01
CA TYR A 22 15.26 -4.04 7.07
C TYR A 22 15.26 -4.81 8.39
N GLY A 23 15.77 -6.06 8.38
CA GLY A 23 15.92 -6.94 9.55
C GLY A 23 17.32 -6.93 10.18
N LYS A 24 18.09 -5.83 10.13
CA LYS A 24 19.41 -5.78 10.77
C LYS A 24 19.32 -6.13 12.27
N GLY A 25 20.19 -7.05 12.73
CA GLY A 25 20.24 -7.55 14.12
C GLY A 25 19.29 -8.73 14.43
N ILE A 26 18.57 -9.29 13.44
CA ILE A 26 17.62 -10.39 13.64
C ILE A 26 18.18 -11.72 13.12
N TYR A 27 19.30 -11.71 12.38
CA TYR A 27 19.89 -12.90 11.76
C TYR A 27 20.26 -14.00 12.76
N THR A 28 20.78 -13.65 13.93
CA THR A 28 21.12 -14.64 14.98
C THR A 28 19.89 -15.37 15.47
N ARG A 29 18.77 -14.67 15.67
CA ARG A 29 17.49 -15.29 16.06
C ARG A 29 16.88 -16.13 14.93
N LEU A 30 17.04 -15.70 13.67
CA LEU A 30 16.60 -16.47 12.51
C LEU A 30 17.36 -17.79 12.45
N VAL A 31 18.70 -17.75 12.51
CA VAL A 31 19.56 -18.93 12.50
C VAL A 31 19.28 -19.84 13.69
N SER A 32 19.15 -19.31 14.90
CA SER A 32 18.82 -20.13 16.08
C SER A 32 17.43 -20.79 15.97
N SER A 33 16.45 -20.10 15.39
CA SER A 33 15.11 -20.66 15.18
C SER A 33 15.13 -21.79 14.14
N ILE A 34 15.88 -21.63 13.05
CA ILE A 34 16.10 -22.68 12.05
C ILE A 34 16.84 -23.87 12.68
N ALA A 35 17.88 -23.63 13.47
CA ALA A 35 18.61 -24.68 14.17
C ALA A 35 17.71 -25.47 15.14
N LEU A 36 16.80 -24.82 15.86
CA LEU A 36 15.80 -25.49 16.68
C LEU A 36 14.86 -26.37 15.83
N VAL A 37 14.40 -25.87 14.69
CA VAL A 37 13.57 -26.68 13.77
C VAL A 37 14.36 -27.91 13.25
N MET A 38 15.64 -27.75 12.94
CA MET A 38 16.51 -28.89 12.57
C MET A 38 16.62 -29.88 13.72
N LEU A 39 16.88 -29.43 14.93
CA LEU A 39 16.96 -30.26 16.12
C LEU A 39 15.66 -31.04 16.38
N SER A 40 14.49 -30.44 16.12
CA SER A 40 13.21 -31.14 16.26
C SER A 40 13.10 -32.36 15.34
N SER A 41 13.67 -32.28 14.14
CA SER A 41 13.70 -33.42 13.21
C SER A 41 14.55 -34.60 13.73
N VAL A 42 15.65 -34.32 14.46
CA VAL A 42 16.47 -35.37 15.10
C VAL A 42 15.66 -36.11 16.16
N PHE A 43 14.95 -35.40 17.04
CA PHE A 43 14.10 -36.07 18.05
C PHE A 43 13.00 -36.92 17.40
N LEU A 44 12.46 -36.45 16.30
CA LEU A 44 11.48 -37.18 15.51
C LEU A 44 12.03 -38.50 14.94
N MET A 45 13.31 -38.51 14.49
CA MET A 45 14.00 -39.72 14.00
C MET A 45 14.28 -40.70 15.12
N LEU A 46 14.76 -40.21 16.27
CA LEU A 46 15.02 -41.03 17.45
C LEU A 46 13.74 -41.70 17.97
N SER A 47 12.63 -40.97 17.99
CA SER A 47 11.31 -41.52 18.31
C SER A 47 10.92 -42.68 17.38
N ALA A 48 11.08 -42.50 16.05
CA ALA A 48 10.76 -43.54 15.07
C ALA A 48 11.63 -44.80 15.24
N LYS A 49 12.95 -44.65 15.49
CA LYS A 49 13.87 -45.74 15.73
C LYS A 49 13.49 -46.51 17.00
N ASN A 50 13.18 -45.80 18.09
CA ASN A 50 12.77 -46.45 19.34
C ASN A 50 11.41 -47.14 19.24
N MET A 51 10.53 -46.69 18.36
CA MET A 51 9.27 -47.39 18.09
C MET A 51 9.47 -48.75 17.43
N GLY A 52 10.48 -48.87 16.55
CA GLY A 52 10.92 -50.17 16.03
C GLY A 52 11.47 -51.08 17.13
N ALA A 53 12.34 -50.54 18.00
CA ALA A 53 12.88 -51.30 19.14
C ALA A 53 11.79 -51.74 20.14
N LEU A 54 10.73 -50.91 20.31
CA LEU A 54 9.57 -51.27 21.13
C LEU A 54 8.79 -52.44 20.54
N ALA A 55 8.57 -52.47 19.23
CA ALA A 55 7.90 -53.57 18.56
C ALA A 55 8.65 -54.90 18.72
N GLU A 56 9.99 -54.88 18.66
CA GLU A 56 10.81 -56.06 18.92
C GLU A 56 10.78 -56.48 20.40
N ALA A 57 10.80 -55.53 21.34
CA ALA A 57 10.73 -55.80 22.77
C ALA A 57 9.41 -56.47 23.19
N LEU A 58 8.30 -56.13 22.52
CA LEU A 58 6.96 -56.71 22.75
C LEU A 58 6.90 -58.23 22.41
N GLN A 59 7.79 -58.72 21.54
CA GLN A 59 7.86 -60.15 21.19
C GLN A 59 8.66 -60.99 22.21
N LYS A 60 9.46 -60.34 23.07
CA LYS A 60 10.35 -61.05 24.01
C LYS A 60 9.64 -61.27 25.35
N PRO A 61 9.52 -62.54 25.85
CA PRO A 61 8.99 -62.78 27.18
C PRO A 61 9.89 -62.12 28.23
N HIS A 62 9.29 -61.52 29.28
CA HIS A 62 9.99 -60.84 30.39
C HIS A 62 10.67 -59.49 30.05
N ALA A 63 10.35 -58.84 28.93
CA ALA A 63 10.92 -57.53 28.54
C ALA A 63 10.19 -56.33 29.15
N THR A 64 9.38 -56.49 30.19
CA THR A 64 8.51 -55.44 30.74
C THR A 64 9.24 -54.14 31.12
N VAL A 65 10.40 -54.22 31.79
CA VAL A 65 11.21 -53.07 32.17
C VAL A 65 11.70 -52.30 30.91
N ARG A 66 12.17 -53.05 29.90
CA ARG A 66 12.64 -52.45 28.64
C ARG A 66 11.51 -51.79 27.86
N ILE A 67 10.30 -52.34 27.89
CA ILE A 67 9.10 -51.76 27.29
C ILE A 67 8.79 -50.39 27.94
N TYR A 68 8.74 -50.31 29.29
CA TYR A 68 8.52 -49.05 29.98
C TYR A 68 9.61 -48.03 29.70
N GLN A 69 10.89 -48.42 29.64
CA GLN A 69 11.99 -47.53 29.27
C GLN A 69 11.82 -46.97 27.84
N LEU A 70 11.51 -47.80 26.85
CA LEU A 70 11.32 -47.39 25.47
C LEU A 70 10.10 -46.48 25.31
N VAL A 71 8.99 -46.78 25.99
CA VAL A 71 7.81 -45.90 26.00
C VAL A 71 8.14 -44.55 26.62
N ALA A 72 8.83 -44.51 27.75
CA ALA A 72 9.26 -43.26 28.38
C ALA A 72 10.20 -42.46 27.48
N LEU A 73 11.15 -43.12 26.77
CA LEU A 73 12.05 -42.47 25.80
C LEU A 73 11.28 -41.90 24.60
N ILE A 74 10.33 -42.64 24.03
CA ILE A 74 9.47 -42.17 22.92
C ILE A 74 8.69 -40.95 23.35
N LEU A 75 8.02 -40.99 24.51
CA LEU A 75 7.28 -39.85 25.05
C LEU A 75 8.19 -38.64 25.31
N GLY A 76 9.39 -38.90 25.88
CA GLY A 76 10.40 -37.85 26.10
C GLY A 76 10.83 -37.18 24.79
N TYR A 77 11.13 -37.95 23.73
CA TYR A 77 11.49 -37.40 22.42
C TYR A 77 10.31 -36.64 21.76
N GLU A 78 9.09 -37.14 21.86
CA GLU A 78 7.92 -36.41 21.31
C GLU A 78 7.64 -35.09 22.08
N LEU A 79 7.76 -35.08 23.41
CA LEU A 79 7.65 -33.87 24.21
C LEU A 79 8.75 -32.85 23.87
N LEU A 80 10.01 -33.32 23.75
CA LEU A 80 11.13 -32.47 23.33
C LEU A 80 10.90 -31.91 21.90
N ASN A 81 10.44 -32.76 20.99
CA ASN A 81 10.09 -32.35 19.63
C ASN A 81 9.01 -31.22 19.62
N VAL A 82 7.94 -31.40 20.39
CA VAL A 82 6.87 -30.38 20.51
C VAL A 82 7.44 -29.08 21.06
N TRP A 83 8.22 -29.15 22.16
CA TRP A 83 8.79 -27.97 22.80
C TRP A 83 9.77 -27.22 21.89
N VAL A 84 10.70 -27.94 21.25
CA VAL A 84 11.72 -27.36 20.36
C VAL A 84 11.07 -26.78 19.10
N THR A 85 10.08 -27.48 18.51
CA THR A 85 9.32 -26.98 17.37
C THR A 85 8.54 -25.70 17.73
N TYR A 86 7.88 -25.67 18.89
CA TYR A 86 7.18 -24.50 19.38
C TYR A 86 8.14 -23.30 19.52
N ARG A 87 9.28 -23.49 20.20
CA ARG A 87 10.28 -22.43 20.39
C ARG A 87 10.85 -21.93 19.05
N GLY A 88 11.15 -22.85 18.13
CA GLY A 88 11.64 -22.50 16.79
C GLY A 88 10.62 -21.69 15.98
N ARG A 89 9.36 -22.13 15.96
CA ARG A 89 8.29 -21.43 15.23
C ARG A 89 7.97 -20.06 15.83
N VAL A 90 7.88 -19.96 17.16
CA VAL A 90 7.66 -18.65 17.82
C VAL A 90 8.83 -17.71 17.59
N GLY A 91 10.08 -18.22 17.63
CA GLY A 91 11.26 -17.43 17.31
C GLY A 91 11.19 -16.88 15.89
N LEU A 92 10.83 -17.72 14.93
CA LEU A 92 10.70 -17.36 13.52
C LEU A 92 9.57 -16.33 13.30
N ALA A 93 8.39 -16.54 13.91
CA ALA A 93 7.28 -15.59 13.85
C ALA A 93 7.64 -14.21 14.41
N LYS A 94 8.39 -14.16 15.55
CA LYS A 94 8.87 -12.88 16.10
C LYS A 94 9.82 -12.15 15.17
N VAL A 95 10.71 -12.87 14.48
CA VAL A 95 11.60 -12.28 13.46
C VAL A 95 10.80 -11.69 12.32
N THR A 96 9.85 -12.45 11.80
CA THR A 96 9.02 -12.06 10.66
C THR A 96 8.18 -10.83 10.94
N ASN A 97 7.49 -10.80 12.07
CA ASN A 97 6.66 -9.66 12.46
C ASN A 97 7.49 -8.38 12.61
N LYS A 98 8.73 -8.49 13.09
CA LYS A 98 9.66 -7.33 13.14
C LYS A 98 10.06 -6.86 11.75
N VAL A 99 10.34 -7.75 10.82
CA VAL A 99 10.65 -7.39 9.42
C VAL A 99 9.43 -6.73 8.77
N ALA A 100 8.25 -7.31 8.91
CA ALA A 100 7.01 -6.76 8.38
C ALA A 100 6.71 -5.36 8.92
N PHE A 101 6.88 -5.17 10.24
CA PHE A 101 6.75 -3.86 10.87
C PHE A 101 7.74 -2.83 10.31
N ALA A 102 9.02 -3.20 10.20
CA ALA A 102 10.05 -2.32 9.66
C ALA A 102 9.80 -1.95 8.18
N VAL A 103 9.33 -2.92 7.36
CA VAL A 103 8.95 -2.67 5.96
C VAL A 103 7.76 -1.72 5.89
N ARG A 104 6.73 -1.92 6.73
CA ARG A 104 5.55 -1.03 6.79
C ARG A 104 5.92 0.39 7.17
N GLN A 105 6.79 0.56 8.18
CA GLN A 105 7.32 1.88 8.55
C GLN A 105 8.13 2.53 7.42
N ALA A 106 9.01 1.75 6.76
CA ALA A 106 9.81 2.26 5.65
C ALA A 106 8.93 2.69 4.46
N LEU A 107 7.89 1.91 4.14
CA LEU A 107 6.91 2.27 3.10
C LEU A 107 6.14 3.53 3.46
N PHE A 108 5.67 3.65 4.71
CA PHE A 108 4.95 4.83 5.14
C PHE A 108 5.86 6.08 5.10
N LYS A 109 7.09 5.97 5.61
CA LYS A 109 8.10 7.04 5.50
C LYS A 109 8.39 7.39 4.03
N LYS A 110 8.49 6.38 3.15
CA LYS A 110 8.67 6.61 1.72
C LYS A 110 7.49 7.36 1.10
N LEU A 111 6.26 7.02 1.49
CA LEU A 111 5.04 7.68 1.02
C LEU A 111 5.07 9.18 1.29
N THR A 112 5.57 9.60 2.45
CA THR A 112 5.62 11.04 2.83
C THR A 112 6.67 11.85 2.09
N VAL A 113 7.59 11.20 1.37
CA VAL A 113 8.65 11.85 0.59
C VAL A 113 8.54 11.63 -0.92
N LEU A 114 7.49 10.92 -1.37
CA LEU A 114 7.22 10.75 -2.81
C LEU A 114 6.69 12.06 -3.43
N PRO A 115 7.04 12.35 -4.71
CA PRO A 115 6.52 13.51 -5.41
C PRO A 115 5.01 13.41 -5.64
N ILE A 116 4.33 14.55 -5.68
CA ILE A 116 2.88 14.62 -5.95
C ILE A 116 2.54 13.95 -7.29
N ALA A 117 3.37 14.13 -8.31
CA ALA A 117 3.22 13.50 -9.62
C ALA A 117 3.05 11.95 -9.54
N TYR A 118 3.64 11.30 -8.54
CA TYR A 118 3.42 9.86 -8.32
C TYR A 118 1.96 9.54 -8.02
N PHE A 119 1.29 10.39 -7.22
CA PHE A 119 -0.11 10.19 -6.85
C PHE A 119 -1.08 10.52 -7.97
N ASP A 120 -0.73 11.46 -8.85
CA ASP A 120 -1.55 11.79 -10.03
C ASP A 120 -1.67 10.61 -11.00
N HIS A 121 -0.58 9.80 -11.12
CA HIS A 121 -0.54 8.64 -12.02
C HIS A 121 -1.00 7.34 -11.37
N GLN A 122 -1.09 7.29 -10.05
CA GLN A 122 -1.44 6.08 -9.30
C GLN A 122 -2.80 6.24 -8.62
N PRO A 123 -3.80 5.39 -8.93
CA PRO A 123 -5.04 5.39 -8.18
C PRO A 123 -4.77 5.19 -6.68
N LEU A 124 -5.42 5.99 -5.82
CA LEU A 124 -5.25 5.93 -4.37
C LEU A 124 -5.42 4.51 -3.81
N GLY A 125 -6.41 3.76 -4.30
CA GLY A 125 -6.65 2.37 -3.91
C GLY A 125 -5.45 1.45 -4.18
N ARG A 126 -4.65 1.70 -5.22
CA ARG A 126 -3.43 0.92 -5.50
C ARG A 126 -2.34 1.21 -4.45
N THR A 127 -2.18 2.45 -4.04
CA THR A 127 -1.22 2.85 -3.00
C THR A 127 -1.62 2.25 -1.64
N ILE A 128 -2.91 2.29 -1.29
CA ILE A 128 -3.44 1.64 -0.10
C ILE A 128 -3.17 0.13 -0.14
N THR A 129 -3.44 -0.54 -1.26
CA THR A 129 -3.20 -1.97 -1.43
C THR A 129 -1.72 -2.34 -1.23
N ARG A 130 -0.77 -1.49 -1.67
CA ARG A 130 0.66 -1.70 -1.44
C ARG A 130 1.04 -1.64 0.04
N LEU A 131 0.45 -0.70 0.79
CA LEU A 131 0.71 -0.53 2.23
C LEU A 131 0.03 -1.62 3.09
N THR A 132 -1.04 -2.23 2.61
CA THR A 132 -1.84 -3.22 3.32
C THR A 132 -1.59 -4.63 2.76
N ALA A 133 -2.27 -5.02 1.70
CA ALA A 133 -2.30 -6.38 1.18
C ALA A 133 -0.93 -6.87 0.66
N ASP A 134 -0.10 -6.01 0.05
CA ASP A 134 1.22 -6.43 -0.42
C ASP A 134 2.18 -6.63 0.76
N VAL A 135 2.14 -5.80 1.78
CA VAL A 135 2.92 -6.01 3.02
C VAL A 135 2.42 -7.25 3.75
N GLU A 136 1.10 -7.48 3.84
CA GLU A 136 0.51 -8.70 4.41
C GLU A 136 0.94 -9.95 3.62
N GLY A 137 1.01 -9.89 2.29
CA GLY A 137 1.52 -10.96 1.44
C GLY A 137 2.97 -11.32 1.77
N VAL A 138 3.82 -10.32 1.98
CA VAL A 138 5.22 -10.50 2.43
C VAL A 138 5.25 -11.09 3.85
N GLU A 139 4.45 -10.56 4.77
CA GLU A 139 4.34 -11.05 6.15
C GLU A 139 3.90 -12.52 6.20
N THR A 140 2.84 -12.88 5.48
CA THR A 140 2.31 -14.25 5.40
C THR A 140 3.34 -15.23 4.84
N PHE A 141 4.14 -14.82 3.88
CA PHE A 141 5.23 -15.63 3.38
C PHE A 141 6.27 -15.90 4.47
N PHE A 142 6.76 -14.87 5.14
CA PHE A 142 7.79 -15.02 6.15
C PHE A 142 7.29 -15.71 7.42
N SER A 143 6.07 -15.43 7.89
CA SER A 143 5.51 -16.03 9.12
C SER A 143 5.00 -17.45 8.92
N GLY A 144 4.48 -17.76 7.75
CA GLY A 144 3.82 -19.03 7.45
C GLY A 144 4.55 -19.90 6.44
N THR A 145 4.71 -19.42 5.22
CA THR A 145 5.17 -20.23 4.08
C THR A 145 6.64 -20.63 4.18
N LEU A 146 7.53 -19.68 4.44
CA LEU A 146 8.98 -19.93 4.56
C LEU A 146 9.31 -20.93 5.69
N PRO A 147 8.77 -20.79 6.92
CA PRO A 147 8.95 -21.76 7.97
C PRO A 147 8.50 -23.17 7.59
N ARG A 148 7.35 -23.29 6.93
CA ARG A 148 6.83 -24.60 6.48
C ARG A 148 7.74 -25.24 5.45
N ILE A 149 8.24 -24.47 4.48
CA ILE A 149 9.18 -24.95 3.45
C ILE A 149 10.49 -25.41 4.10
N LEU A 150 11.07 -24.60 4.98
CA LEU A 150 12.31 -24.96 5.68
C LEU A 150 12.13 -26.20 6.53
N THR A 151 11.05 -26.28 7.32
CA THR A 151 10.73 -27.47 8.13
C THR A 151 10.56 -28.71 7.25
N ALA A 152 9.82 -28.58 6.15
CA ALA A 152 9.60 -29.68 5.21
C ALA A 152 10.91 -30.16 4.57
N ALA A 153 11.75 -29.25 4.09
CA ALA A 153 13.04 -29.57 3.48
C ALA A 153 13.96 -30.29 4.48
N VAL A 154 14.07 -29.72 5.69
CA VAL A 154 14.88 -30.35 6.77
C VAL A 154 14.37 -31.73 7.14
N THR A 155 13.04 -31.91 7.29
CA THR A 155 12.43 -33.18 7.60
C THR A 155 12.71 -34.21 6.51
N ILE A 156 12.54 -33.86 5.23
CA ILE A 156 12.82 -34.75 4.09
C ILE A 156 14.29 -35.19 4.12
N ILE A 157 15.23 -34.25 4.23
CA ILE A 157 16.66 -34.53 4.25
C ILE A 157 17.00 -35.44 5.46
N SER A 158 16.52 -35.10 6.65
CA SER A 158 16.78 -35.87 7.87
C SER A 158 16.23 -37.30 7.77
N VAL A 159 15.03 -37.47 7.20
CA VAL A 159 14.43 -38.80 7.02
C VAL A 159 15.22 -39.62 6.00
N ILE A 160 15.62 -39.02 4.86
CA ILE A 160 16.48 -39.72 3.88
C ILE A 160 17.78 -40.18 4.54
N VAL A 161 18.46 -39.31 5.27
CA VAL A 161 19.69 -39.64 5.99
C VAL A 161 19.44 -40.77 7.00
N ALA A 162 18.37 -40.70 7.79
CA ALA A 162 18.02 -41.75 8.75
C ALA A 162 17.73 -43.10 8.06
N MET A 163 17.02 -43.12 6.95
CA MET A 163 16.75 -44.32 6.17
C MET A 163 18.04 -44.96 5.65
N LEU A 164 18.92 -44.16 5.04
CA LEU A 164 20.20 -44.63 4.46
C LEU A 164 21.18 -45.13 5.53
N LEU A 165 21.20 -44.47 6.70
CA LEU A 165 22.03 -44.91 7.84
C LEU A 165 21.48 -46.16 8.55
N THR A 166 20.18 -46.44 8.46
CA THR A 166 19.54 -47.58 9.08
C THR A 166 19.69 -48.82 8.20
N ASP A 167 19.37 -48.74 6.94
CA ASP A 167 19.64 -49.75 5.90
C ASP A 167 19.69 -49.06 4.53
N PHE A 168 20.85 -49.12 3.88
CA PHE A 168 21.10 -48.42 2.62
C PHE A 168 20.21 -48.95 1.49
N ASN A 169 20.05 -50.28 1.39
CA ASN A 169 19.31 -50.89 0.29
C ASN A 169 17.82 -50.57 0.37
N ILE A 170 17.20 -50.73 1.52
CA ILE A 170 15.79 -50.44 1.73
C ILE A 170 15.55 -48.93 1.59
N GLY A 171 16.45 -48.11 2.16
CA GLY A 171 16.36 -46.65 2.11
C GLY A 171 16.35 -46.11 0.69
N ILE A 172 17.26 -46.58 -0.18
CA ILE A 172 17.32 -46.11 -1.57
C ILE A 172 16.11 -46.55 -2.39
N TRP A 173 15.58 -47.78 -2.15
CA TRP A 173 14.35 -48.21 -2.82
C TRP A 173 13.14 -47.35 -2.48
N ILE A 174 12.99 -46.91 -1.23
CA ILE A 174 11.90 -46.02 -0.82
C ILE A 174 12.05 -44.67 -1.46
N VAL A 175 13.27 -44.11 -1.51
CA VAL A 175 13.53 -42.82 -2.18
C VAL A 175 13.20 -42.90 -3.67
N VAL A 176 13.62 -44.00 -4.35
CA VAL A 176 13.28 -44.21 -5.77
C VAL A 176 11.79 -44.40 -5.96
N ALA A 177 11.11 -45.17 -5.10
CA ALA A 177 9.67 -45.36 -5.14
C ALA A 177 8.86 -44.07 -4.88
N SER A 178 9.47 -43.04 -4.32
CA SER A 178 8.85 -41.72 -4.15
C SER A 178 8.88 -40.83 -5.41
N PHE A 179 9.72 -41.17 -6.39
CA PHE A 179 9.90 -40.38 -7.61
C PHE A 179 8.59 -40.16 -8.41
N PRO A 180 7.70 -41.17 -8.57
CA PRO A 180 6.43 -40.96 -9.25
C PRO A 180 5.53 -39.87 -8.60
N SER A 181 5.51 -39.78 -7.26
CA SER A 181 4.73 -38.78 -6.54
C SER A 181 5.31 -37.37 -6.71
N ALA A 182 6.63 -37.25 -6.71
CA ALA A 182 7.32 -35.99 -6.99
C ALA A 182 7.13 -35.55 -8.43
N LEU A 183 7.24 -36.47 -9.40
CA LEU A 183 6.99 -36.24 -10.82
C LEU A 183 5.55 -35.78 -11.09
N LEU A 184 4.57 -36.46 -10.49
CA LEU A 184 3.16 -36.07 -10.58
C LEU A 184 2.96 -34.61 -10.16
N THR A 185 3.57 -34.21 -9.04
CA THR A 185 3.49 -32.83 -8.54
C THR A 185 3.99 -31.82 -9.58
N LEU A 186 5.08 -32.13 -10.27
CA LEU A 186 5.64 -31.25 -11.31
C LEU A 186 4.76 -31.21 -12.57
N VAL A 187 4.25 -32.35 -13.03
CA VAL A 187 3.43 -32.45 -14.23
C VAL A 187 2.10 -31.73 -14.06
N VAL A 188 1.43 -31.95 -12.95
CA VAL A 188 0.11 -31.39 -12.69
C VAL A 188 0.14 -29.90 -12.37
N ARG A 189 1.30 -29.38 -12.00
CA ARG A 189 1.47 -27.95 -11.70
C ARG A 189 1.05 -27.02 -12.83
N ARG A 190 1.31 -27.39 -14.10
CA ARG A 190 0.98 -26.54 -15.28
C ARG A 190 -0.53 -26.34 -15.46
N PRO A 191 -1.36 -27.38 -15.59
CA PRO A 191 -2.79 -27.21 -15.76
C PRO A 191 -3.48 -26.57 -14.53
N LEU A 192 -3.05 -26.90 -13.33
CA LEU A 192 -3.59 -26.30 -12.10
C LEU A 192 -3.34 -24.79 -12.06
N ARG A 193 -2.12 -24.34 -12.40
CA ARG A 193 -1.79 -22.91 -12.50
C ARG A 193 -2.63 -22.19 -13.55
N PHE A 194 -2.82 -22.80 -14.71
CA PHE A 194 -3.62 -22.21 -15.80
C PHE A 194 -5.04 -21.94 -15.31
N TRP A 195 -5.71 -22.94 -14.73
CA TRP A 195 -7.09 -22.79 -14.27
C TRP A 195 -7.22 -21.86 -13.06
N THR A 196 -6.24 -21.85 -12.17
CA THR A 196 -6.21 -20.91 -11.03
C THR A 196 -6.05 -19.46 -11.49
N ARG A 197 -5.19 -19.20 -12.48
CA ARG A 197 -5.04 -17.85 -13.06
C ARG A 197 -6.30 -17.41 -13.77
N GLU A 198 -6.90 -18.30 -14.55
CA GLU A 198 -8.13 -18.00 -15.28
C GLU A 198 -9.30 -17.71 -14.33
N TYR A 199 -9.40 -18.47 -13.25
CA TYR A 199 -10.38 -18.21 -12.19
C TYR A 199 -10.15 -16.86 -11.52
N LYS A 200 -8.92 -16.55 -11.12
CA LYS A 200 -8.56 -15.24 -10.53
C LYS A 200 -8.88 -14.08 -11.49
N ARG A 201 -8.58 -14.24 -12.79
CA ARG A 201 -8.88 -13.24 -13.82
C ARG A 201 -10.38 -12.96 -13.94
N LYS A 202 -11.20 -14.02 -14.04
CA LYS A 202 -12.66 -13.89 -14.15
C LYS A 202 -13.29 -13.36 -12.85
N SER A 203 -12.76 -13.75 -11.69
CA SER A 203 -13.19 -13.21 -10.40
C SER A 203 -12.91 -11.70 -10.30
N ALA A 204 -11.73 -11.25 -10.71
CA ALA A 204 -11.40 -9.82 -10.75
C ALA A 204 -12.32 -9.05 -11.71
N ALA A 205 -12.62 -9.60 -12.90
CA ALA A 205 -13.53 -8.99 -13.86
C ALA A 205 -14.96 -8.90 -13.29
N LEU A 206 -15.44 -9.93 -12.60
CA LEU A 206 -16.76 -9.92 -11.95
C LEU A 206 -16.83 -8.87 -10.85
N ASN A 207 -15.78 -8.76 -10.00
CA ASN A 207 -15.71 -7.75 -8.94
C ASN A 207 -15.65 -6.31 -9.50
N SER A 208 -14.91 -6.10 -10.61
CA SER A 208 -14.89 -4.80 -11.30
C SER A 208 -16.28 -4.42 -11.82
N LYS A 209 -16.98 -5.38 -12.42
CA LYS A 209 -18.35 -5.19 -12.92
C LYS A 209 -19.35 -4.91 -11.79
N LEU A 210 -19.19 -5.59 -10.65
CA LEU A 210 -20.00 -5.34 -9.47
C LEU A 210 -19.79 -3.91 -8.95
N ALA A 211 -18.53 -3.47 -8.84
CA ALA A 211 -18.21 -2.10 -8.44
C ALA A 211 -18.79 -1.06 -9.42
N GLU A 212 -18.72 -1.31 -10.73
CA GLU A 212 -19.32 -0.47 -11.76
C GLU A 212 -20.84 -0.35 -11.56
N TYR A 213 -21.53 -1.47 -11.33
CA TYR A 213 -22.98 -1.46 -11.12
C TYR A 213 -23.39 -0.79 -9.80
N ILE A 214 -22.61 -0.95 -8.72
CA ILE A 214 -22.87 -0.27 -7.45
C ILE A 214 -22.71 1.25 -7.64
N ASN A 215 -21.63 1.69 -8.28
CA ASN A 215 -21.39 3.12 -8.55
C ASN A 215 -22.44 3.69 -9.51
N GLY A 216 -22.93 2.91 -10.47
CA GLY A 216 -23.97 3.29 -11.42
C GLY A 216 -25.40 2.94 -11.00
N LEU A 217 -25.65 2.58 -9.73
CA LEU A 217 -26.95 2.09 -9.27
C LEU A 217 -28.09 3.09 -9.51
N SER A 218 -27.84 4.37 -9.34
CA SER A 218 -28.80 5.45 -9.63
C SER A 218 -29.21 5.46 -11.11
N VAL A 219 -28.22 5.31 -11.99
CA VAL A 219 -28.45 5.26 -13.46
C VAL A 219 -29.25 4.01 -13.82
N ILE A 220 -28.89 2.84 -13.27
CA ILE A 220 -29.61 1.59 -13.49
C ILE A 220 -31.09 1.74 -13.11
N ARG A 221 -31.37 2.38 -11.97
CA ARG A 221 -32.75 2.59 -11.50
C ARG A 221 -33.53 3.63 -12.31
N ILE A 222 -32.89 4.77 -12.61
CA ILE A 222 -33.56 5.85 -13.38
C ILE A 222 -33.95 5.37 -14.79
N PHE A 223 -33.11 4.57 -15.41
CA PHE A 223 -33.36 4.08 -16.78
C PHE A 223 -34.01 2.69 -16.85
N GLY A 224 -34.38 2.06 -15.72
CA GLY A 224 -35.03 0.75 -15.69
C GLY A 224 -34.18 -0.39 -16.24
N LEU A 225 -32.86 -0.35 -16.02
CA LEU A 225 -31.88 -1.30 -16.55
C LEU A 225 -31.65 -2.52 -15.66
N GLU A 226 -32.53 -2.81 -14.67
CA GLU A 226 -32.35 -3.88 -13.70
C GLU A 226 -32.25 -5.26 -14.36
N LYS A 227 -33.09 -5.53 -15.38
CA LYS A 227 -33.05 -6.82 -16.11
C LYS A 227 -31.73 -6.97 -16.85
N TRP A 228 -31.33 -5.95 -17.60
CA TRP A 228 -30.08 -5.97 -18.35
C TRP A 228 -28.87 -6.17 -17.44
N SER A 229 -28.77 -5.42 -16.34
CA SER A 229 -27.66 -5.53 -15.40
C SER A 229 -27.62 -6.90 -14.73
N SER A 230 -28.79 -7.44 -14.32
CA SER A 230 -28.93 -8.77 -13.71
C SER A 230 -28.53 -9.89 -14.67
N GLU A 231 -28.98 -9.86 -15.93
CA GLU A 231 -28.61 -10.85 -16.94
C GLU A 231 -27.12 -10.82 -17.27
N SER A 232 -26.56 -9.62 -17.41
CA SER A 232 -25.15 -9.41 -17.68
C SER A 232 -24.26 -9.88 -16.53
N PHE A 233 -24.67 -9.62 -15.27
CA PHE A 233 -23.99 -10.12 -14.07
C PHE A 233 -24.11 -11.65 -13.96
N ARG A 234 -25.30 -12.20 -14.19
CA ARG A 234 -25.57 -13.65 -14.19
C ARG A 234 -24.68 -14.39 -15.20
N SER A 235 -24.54 -13.88 -16.41
CA SER A 235 -23.66 -14.46 -17.44
C SER A 235 -22.21 -14.52 -16.98
N SER A 236 -21.68 -13.40 -16.44
CA SER A 236 -20.32 -13.33 -15.93
C SER A 236 -20.10 -14.26 -14.72
N SER A 237 -21.10 -14.35 -13.83
CA SER A 237 -21.09 -15.25 -12.68
C SER A 237 -21.12 -16.72 -13.09
N GLN A 238 -21.91 -17.08 -14.11
CA GLN A 238 -21.92 -18.44 -14.66
C GLN A 238 -20.59 -18.84 -15.29
N ASP A 239 -19.91 -17.91 -15.97
CA ASP A 239 -18.59 -18.17 -16.54
C ASP A 239 -17.51 -18.35 -15.47
N LEU A 240 -17.60 -17.58 -14.37
CA LEU A 240 -16.76 -17.79 -13.19
C LEU A 240 -17.02 -19.16 -12.58
N LEU A 241 -18.30 -19.55 -12.40
CA LEU A 241 -18.69 -20.84 -11.84
C LEU A 241 -18.15 -22.00 -12.68
N LYS A 242 -18.32 -21.96 -14.02
CA LYS A 242 -17.78 -22.99 -14.93
C LYS A 242 -16.26 -23.13 -14.80
N THR A 243 -15.56 -21.99 -14.69
CA THR A 243 -14.10 -21.99 -14.53
C THR A 243 -13.70 -22.50 -13.14
N GLY A 244 -14.46 -22.14 -12.10
CA GLY A 244 -14.31 -22.65 -10.74
C GLY A 244 -14.47 -24.17 -10.66
N PHE A 245 -15.48 -24.75 -11.32
CA PHE A 245 -15.63 -26.20 -11.40
C PHE A 245 -14.44 -26.88 -12.09
N ARG A 246 -13.91 -26.31 -13.18
CA ARG A 246 -12.72 -26.90 -13.83
C ARG A 246 -11.50 -26.85 -12.91
N MET A 247 -11.27 -25.74 -12.23
CA MET A 247 -10.19 -25.60 -11.26
C MET A 247 -10.35 -26.60 -10.09
N MET A 248 -11.59 -26.72 -9.57
CA MET A 248 -11.91 -27.61 -8.46
C MET A 248 -11.76 -29.08 -8.83
N ASN A 249 -12.20 -29.49 -10.04
CA ASN A 249 -12.04 -30.86 -10.53
C ASN A 249 -10.57 -31.27 -10.58
N TRP A 250 -9.68 -30.40 -11.11
CA TRP A 250 -8.25 -30.66 -11.08
C TRP A 250 -7.72 -30.78 -9.65
N ASN A 251 -8.08 -29.87 -8.77
CA ASN A 251 -7.61 -29.88 -7.37
C ASN A 251 -8.14 -31.12 -6.60
N SER A 252 -9.41 -31.48 -6.84
CA SER A 252 -10.04 -32.65 -6.20
C SER A 252 -9.50 -33.98 -6.71
N PHE A 253 -9.03 -34.04 -7.96
CA PHE A 253 -8.40 -35.25 -8.50
C PHE A 253 -6.94 -35.42 -8.03
N ILE A 254 -6.18 -34.34 -7.97
CA ILE A 254 -4.75 -34.37 -7.65
C ILE A 254 -4.50 -34.83 -6.23
N ARG A 255 -5.28 -34.37 -5.25
CA ARG A 255 -5.10 -34.71 -3.84
C ARG A 255 -5.20 -36.20 -3.58
N PRO A 256 -6.28 -36.91 -3.95
CA PRO A 256 -6.38 -38.36 -3.80
C PRO A 256 -5.31 -39.11 -4.58
N LEU A 257 -5.03 -38.67 -5.81
CA LEU A 257 -3.98 -39.32 -6.63
C LEU A 257 -2.59 -39.21 -6.00
N SER A 258 -2.25 -38.03 -5.47
CA SER A 258 -0.99 -37.85 -4.74
C SER A 258 -0.94 -38.71 -3.47
N ALA A 259 -2.05 -38.77 -2.70
CA ALA A 259 -2.15 -39.62 -1.52
C ALA A 259 -1.98 -41.09 -1.88
N PHE A 260 -2.62 -41.56 -2.96
CA PHE A 260 -2.49 -42.92 -3.47
C PHE A 260 -1.04 -43.23 -3.85
N LEU A 261 -0.38 -42.39 -4.64
CA LEU A 261 1.04 -42.59 -5.00
C LEU A 261 1.98 -42.57 -3.79
N CYS A 262 1.68 -41.77 -2.77
CA CYS A 262 2.43 -41.77 -1.52
C CYS A 262 2.17 -43.03 -0.66
N ALA A 263 1.03 -43.69 -0.81
CA ALA A 263 0.71 -44.92 -0.10
C ALA A 263 1.38 -46.16 -0.72
N LEU A 264 1.67 -46.13 -2.04
CA LEU A 264 2.28 -47.31 -2.72
C LEU A 264 3.60 -47.77 -2.07
N PRO A 265 4.59 -46.93 -1.71
CA PRO A 265 5.78 -47.38 -1.02
C PRO A 265 5.49 -47.97 0.37
N ILE A 266 4.48 -47.46 1.07
CA ILE A 266 4.06 -48.02 2.37
C ILE A 266 3.48 -49.43 2.16
N VAL A 267 2.61 -49.62 1.19
CA VAL A 267 2.05 -50.93 0.84
C VAL A 267 3.15 -51.90 0.40
N ALA A 268 4.12 -51.41 -0.40
CA ALA A 268 5.26 -52.23 -0.82
C ALA A 268 6.14 -52.68 0.37
N ILE A 269 6.39 -51.80 1.34
CA ILE A 269 7.11 -52.16 2.58
C ILE A 269 6.29 -53.15 3.40
N LEU A 270 4.99 -52.96 3.55
CA LEU A 270 4.12 -53.85 4.29
C LEU A 270 4.10 -55.25 3.67
N TRP A 271 4.02 -55.36 2.36
CA TRP A 271 3.95 -56.62 1.64
C TRP A 271 5.34 -57.33 1.61
N TRP A 272 6.35 -56.66 1.05
CA TRP A 272 7.69 -57.24 0.87
C TRP A 272 8.50 -57.31 2.17
N GLY A 273 8.57 -56.21 2.93
CA GLY A 273 9.26 -56.16 4.22
C GLY A 273 8.57 -57.02 5.28
N GLY A 274 7.24 -57.13 5.25
CA GLY A 274 6.48 -58.05 6.09
C GLY A 274 6.83 -59.53 5.79
N HIS A 275 6.88 -59.92 4.52
CA HIS A 275 7.29 -61.27 4.11
C HIS A 275 8.73 -61.61 4.56
N LEU A 276 9.68 -60.70 4.29
CA LEU A 276 11.07 -60.84 4.75
C LEU A 276 11.19 -60.91 6.27
N SER A 277 10.35 -60.17 7.00
CA SER A 277 10.38 -60.22 8.48
C SER A 277 9.86 -61.55 9.02
N LEU A 278 8.84 -62.14 8.37
CA LEU A 278 8.32 -63.46 8.74
C LEU A 278 9.30 -64.60 8.43
N GLU A 279 10.10 -64.46 7.37
CA GLU A 279 11.16 -65.42 6.99
C GLU A 279 12.47 -65.23 7.78
N GLY A 280 12.53 -64.24 8.69
CA GLY A 280 13.73 -63.95 9.50
C GLY A 280 14.81 -63.16 8.77
N GLY A 281 14.56 -62.72 7.53
CA GLY A 281 15.49 -61.89 6.74
C GLY A 281 15.51 -60.40 7.11
N MET A 282 14.49 -59.94 7.88
CA MET A 282 14.39 -58.55 8.35
C MET A 282 13.92 -58.53 9.81
N SER A 283 14.56 -57.74 10.67
CA SER A 283 14.09 -57.59 12.05
C SER A 283 12.78 -56.80 12.11
N LEU A 284 11.88 -57.14 13.04
CA LEU A 284 10.64 -56.41 13.27
C LEU A 284 10.90 -54.94 13.62
N SER A 285 12.00 -54.68 14.33
CA SER A 285 12.46 -53.33 14.66
C SER A 285 12.72 -52.51 13.40
N LEU A 286 13.43 -53.06 12.43
CA LEU A 286 13.73 -52.45 11.15
C LEU A 286 12.45 -52.19 10.32
N PHE A 287 11.57 -53.18 10.25
CA PHE A 287 10.29 -53.10 9.55
C PHE A 287 9.41 -51.95 10.07
N VAL A 288 9.19 -51.87 11.36
CA VAL A 288 8.35 -50.80 11.97
C VAL A 288 9.03 -49.43 11.83
N ALA A 289 10.36 -49.34 11.99
CA ALA A 289 11.08 -48.10 11.79
C ALA A 289 10.93 -47.54 10.36
N PHE A 290 11.04 -48.41 9.34
CA PHE A 290 10.87 -47.99 7.94
C PHE A 290 9.44 -47.56 7.59
N ILE A 291 8.40 -48.17 8.16
CA ILE A 291 7.02 -47.71 8.03
C ILE A 291 6.93 -46.27 8.54
N ARG A 292 7.45 -46.00 9.74
CA ARG A 292 7.42 -44.66 10.35
C ARG A 292 8.23 -43.63 9.57
N TYR A 293 9.42 -44.01 9.07
CA TYR A 293 10.21 -43.13 8.21
C TYR A 293 9.46 -42.78 6.92
N THR A 294 8.80 -43.74 6.29
CA THR A 294 8.06 -43.54 5.05
C THR A 294 6.86 -42.60 5.25
N GLU A 295 6.08 -42.82 6.31
CA GLU A 295 4.98 -41.88 6.65
C GLU A 295 5.49 -40.44 6.84
N ARG A 296 6.61 -40.27 7.55
CA ARG A 296 7.20 -38.95 7.82
C ARG A 296 7.88 -38.32 6.60
N TYR A 297 8.31 -39.11 5.64
CA TYR A 297 8.89 -38.64 4.38
C TYR A 297 7.87 -38.05 3.42
N PHE A 298 6.73 -38.72 3.24
CA PHE A 298 5.75 -38.30 2.25
C PHE A 298 4.91 -37.08 2.66
N ARG A 299 4.65 -36.92 3.95
CA ARG A 299 3.82 -35.81 4.47
C ARG A 299 4.37 -34.41 4.10
N PRO A 300 5.66 -34.10 4.28
CA PRO A 300 6.24 -32.82 3.84
C PRO A 300 6.25 -32.63 2.32
N ILE A 301 6.44 -33.71 1.53
CA ILE A 301 6.41 -33.64 0.06
C ILE A 301 5.03 -33.15 -0.41
N MET A 302 3.97 -33.71 0.15
CA MET A 302 2.61 -33.26 -0.14
C MET A 302 2.39 -31.79 0.27
N GLN A 303 2.89 -31.38 1.43
CA GLN A 303 2.77 -29.99 1.90
C GLN A 303 3.49 -29.00 0.95
N LEU A 304 4.72 -29.28 0.55
CA LEU A 304 5.49 -28.43 -0.36
C LEU A 304 4.78 -28.21 -1.69
N SER A 305 4.04 -29.20 -2.18
CA SER A 305 3.29 -29.10 -3.43
C SER A 305 2.25 -27.97 -3.40
N PHE A 306 1.67 -27.69 -2.24
CA PHE A 306 0.66 -26.67 -2.04
C PHE A 306 1.25 -25.29 -1.72
N GLU A 307 2.46 -25.21 -1.15
CA GLU A 307 3.10 -23.95 -0.78
C GLU A 307 3.71 -23.18 -1.99
N LEU A 308 3.97 -23.86 -3.09
CA LEU A 308 4.67 -23.27 -4.25
C LEU A 308 3.94 -22.07 -4.90
N HIS A 309 2.62 -22.00 -4.80
CA HIS A 309 1.86 -20.86 -5.33
C HIS A 309 1.97 -19.63 -4.40
N LEU A 310 2.05 -19.85 -3.08
CA LEU A 310 2.23 -18.76 -2.10
C LEU A 310 3.58 -18.08 -2.26
N ILE A 311 4.61 -18.83 -2.69
CA ILE A 311 5.93 -18.24 -3.01
C ILE A 311 5.77 -17.22 -4.15
N GLN A 312 5.03 -17.55 -5.20
CA GLN A 312 4.87 -16.66 -6.36
C GLN A 312 4.06 -15.41 -6.02
N ASP A 313 2.98 -15.57 -5.25
CA ASP A 313 2.19 -14.43 -4.79
C ASP A 313 3.05 -13.50 -3.90
N ALA A 314 3.87 -14.08 -3.03
CA ALA A 314 4.78 -13.32 -2.16
C ALA A 314 5.92 -12.62 -2.92
N ILE A 315 6.49 -13.27 -3.95
CA ILE A 315 7.48 -12.65 -4.85
C ILE A 315 6.86 -11.44 -5.54
N ALA A 316 5.67 -11.59 -6.11
CA ALA A 316 4.98 -10.48 -6.77
C ALA A 316 4.69 -9.31 -5.81
N SER A 317 4.26 -9.59 -4.57
CA SER A 317 4.07 -8.56 -3.54
C SER A 317 5.39 -7.90 -3.14
N SER A 318 6.45 -8.69 -2.95
CA SER A 318 7.79 -8.18 -2.63
C SER A 318 8.33 -7.25 -3.73
N GLU A 319 8.11 -7.59 -4.99
CA GLU A 319 8.52 -6.77 -6.14
C GLU A 319 7.76 -5.43 -6.19
N ARG A 320 6.45 -5.45 -5.92
CA ARG A 320 5.66 -4.21 -5.85
C ARG A 320 6.09 -3.30 -4.70
N VAL A 321 6.37 -3.90 -3.53
CA VAL A 321 6.92 -3.19 -2.37
C VAL A 321 8.29 -2.60 -2.68
N ARG A 322 9.18 -3.39 -3.30
CA ARG A 322 10.52 -2.94 -3.70
C ARG A 322 10.45 -1.77 -4.67
N LYS A 323 9.64 -1.87 -5.73
CA LYS A 323 9.46 -0.77 -6.71
C LYS A 323 9.02 0.52 -6.03
N MET A 324 8.11 0.47 -5.06
CA MET A 324 7.69 1.66 -4.33
C MET A 324 8.80 2.23 -3.44
N LEU A 325 9.63 1.38 -2.81
CA LEU A 325 10.76 1.84 -1.99
C LEU A 325 11.89 2.45 -2.83
N GLU A 326 12.07 1.97 -4.06
CA GLU A 326 13.08 2.45 -5.01
C GLU A 326 12.63 3.65 -5.84
N GLU A 327 11.36 4.03 -5.77
CA GLU A 327 10.83 5.21 -6.48
C GLU A 327 11.64 6.47 -6.08
N PRO A 328 11.99 7.35 -7.01
CA PRO A 328 12.74 8.55 -6.70
C PRO A 328 11.98 9.45 -5.71
N GLU A 329 12.71 10.05 -4.78
CA GLU A 329 12.12 10.98 -3.81
C GLU A 329 11.87 12.34 -4.44
N GLU A 330 10.94 13.09 -3.87
CA GLU A 330 10.55 14.39 -4.37
C GLU A 330 11.76 15.35 -4.53
N THR A 331 12.72 15.34 -3.60
CA THR A 331 13.96 16.13 -3.71
C THR A 331 14.79 15.79 -4.94
N GLN A 332 14.88 14.51 -5.30
CA GLN A 332 15.60 14.03 -6.48
C GLN A 332 14.87 14.42 -7.77
N THR A 333 13.54 14.29 -7.77
CA THR A 333 12.70 14.60 -8.94
C THR A 333 12.69 16.11 -9.25
N LEU A 334 12.66 16.94 -8.22
CA LEU A 334 12.63 18.40 -8.39
C LEU A 334 14.00 19.01 -8.62
N GLY A 335 15.09 18.26 -8.38
CA GLY A 335 16.46 18.79 -8.47
C GLY A 335 16.75 19.91 -7.45
N VAL A 336 16.03 19.92 -6.32
CA VAL A 336 16.15 20.91 -5.26
C VAL A 336 17.06 20.37 -4.16
N SER A 337 18.16 21.04 -3.91
CA SER A 337 19.13 20.70 -2.85
C SER A 337 19.50 21.91 -1.99
N GLY A 338 18.61 22.93 -1.95
CA GLY A 338 18.87 24.17 -1.25
C GLY A 338 18.85 24.03 0.27
N THR A 339 19.62 24.88 0.91
CA THR A 339 19.73 25.00 2.38
C THR A 339 19.35 26.40 2.88
N HIS A 340 18.75 27.23 1.98
CA HIS A 340 18.42 28.60 2.33
C HIS A 340 17.16 28.65 3.21
N GLU A 341 17.32 29.24 4.39
CA GLU A 341 16.28 29.35 5.41
C GLU A 341 16.18 30.82 5.86
N GLN A 342 15.33 31.59 5.20
CA GLN A 342 15.08 33.00 5.56
C GLN A 342 13.59 33.24 5.75
N VAL A 343 13.25 34.23 6.58
CA VAL A 343 11.87 34.70 6.70
C VAL A 343 11.49 35.46 5.44
N LEU A 344 10.40 35.04 4.80
CA LEU A 344 9.92 35.64 3.56
C LEU A 344 9.36 37.05 3.78
N THR A 345 9.65 37.95 2.84
CA THR A 345 8.90 39.21 2.67
C THR A 345 7.68 39.00 1.78
N GLY A 346 7.74 38.04 0.84
CA GLY A 346 6.64 37.63 -0.01
C GLY A 346 6.69 38.18 -1.43
N GLU A 347 7.85 38.62 -1.92
CA GLU A 347 8.04 38.94 -3.34
C GLU A 347 8.08 37.65 -4.17
N VAL A 348 7.33 37.60 -5.29
CA VAL A 348 7.28 36.44 -6.18
C VAL A 348 7.52 36.87 -7.62
N GLU A 349 8.54 36.29 -8.27
CA GLU A 349 8.88 36.60 -9.66
C GLU A 349 9.03 35.32 -10.48
N TYR A 350 8.33 35.27 -11.64
CA TYR A 350 8.47 34.23 -12.66
C TYR A 350 9.29 34.77 -13.82
N LYS A 351 10.32 34.05 -14.24
CA LYS A 351 11.21 34.41 -15.37
C LYS A 351 11.19 33.34 -16.44
N ASN A 352 10.45 33.58 -17.52
CA ASN A 352 10.36 32.72 -18.71
C ASN A 352 10.06 31.24 -18.35
N VAL A 353 9.14 31.00 -17.42
CA VAL A 353 8.83 29.67 -16.90
C VAL A 353 8.04 28.87 -17.92
N THR A 354 8.55 27.72 -18.27
CA THR A 354 7.88 26.72 -19.10
C THR A 354 7.71 25.44 -18.28
N MET A 355 6.47 24.90 -18.27
CA MET A 355 6.14 23.69 -17.51
C MET A 355 5.20 22.78 -18.30
N SER A 356 5.46 21.47 -18.24
CA SER A 356 4.57 20.42 -18.74
C SER A 356 4.51 19.26 -17.75
N TYR A 357 3.35 18.62 -17.62
CA TYR A 357 3.25 17.34 -16.93
C TYR A 357 3.79 16.24 -17.85
N ASP A 358 4.60 15.30 -17.31
CA ASP A 358 5.07 14.08 -18.00
C ASP A 358 5.77 14.29 -19.34
N ASN A 359 6.52 15.37 -19.51
CA ASN A 359 7.13 15.71 -20.81
C ASN A 359 6.12 15.80 -21.96
N GLY A 360 4.84 16.05 -21.63
CA GLY A 360 3.76 16.26 -22.59
C GLY A 360 3.80 17.65 -23.24
N LYS A 361 2.66 18.10 -23.74
CA LYS A 361 2.54 19.46 -24.27
C LYS A 361 2.73 20.49 -23.16
N PRO A 362 3.49 21.58 -23.41
CA PRO A 362 3.68 22.64 -22.41
C PRO A 362 2.35 23.28 -22.02
N ILE A 363 2.08 23.27 -20.71
CA ILE A 363 0.92 23.91 -20.10
C ILE A 363 1.21 25.37 -19.80
N LEU A 364 2.42 25.67 -19.31
CA LEU A 364 2.92 27.03 -19.18
C LEU A 364 4.00 27.28 -20.22
N LYS A 365 3.95 28.44 -20.88
CA LYS A 365 4.82 28.80 -22.02
C LYS A 365 5.44 30.16 -21.79
N ASN A 366 6.73 30.19 -21.45
CA ASN A 366 7.51 31.41 -21.23
C ASN A 366 6.80 32.42 -20.30
N LEU A 367 6.19 31.90 -19.23
CA LEU A 367 5.43 32.70 -18.29
C LEU A 367 6.35 33.61 -17.49
N SER A 368 6.08 34.94 -17.53
CA SER A 368 6.85 35.94 -16.78
C SER A 368 5.89 36.94 -16.15
N PHE A 369 6.07 37.16 -14.85
CA PHE A 369 5.38 38.22 -14.09
C PHE A 369 6.13 38.47 -12.78
N HIS A 370 5.89 39.60 -12.16
CA HIS A 370 6.52 40.03 -10.92
C HIS A 370 5.47 40.64 -9.98
N ILE A 371 5.41 40.12 -8.73
CA ILE A 371 4.45 40.51 -7.71
C ILE A 371 5.21 40.99 -6.48
N LYS A 372 4.92 42.23 -6.07
CA LYS A 372 5.55 42.84 -4.89
C LYS A 372 4.98 42.29 -3.58
N PRO A 373 5.76 42.33 -2.48
CA PRO A 373 5.27 41.92 -1.17
C PRO A 373 3.96 42.60 -0.79
N GLY A 374 3.01 41.83 -0.22
CA GLY A 374 1.75 42.31 0.29
C GLY A 374 0.67 42.57 -0.76
N MET A 375 0.93 42.30 -2.05
CA MET A 375 -0.07 42.44 -3.12
C MET A 375 -1.02 41.24 -3.20
N SER A 376 -2.28 41.53 -3.48
CA SER A 376 -3.30 40.53 -3.85
C SER A 376 -3.45 40.42 -5.37
N VAL A 377 -3.36 39.20 -5.89
CA VAL A 377 -3.36 38.90 -7.34
C VAL A 377 -4.46 37.91 -7.69
N GLY A 378 -5.37 38.33 -8.55
CA GLY A 378 -6.41 37.47 -9.11
C GLY A 378 -5.94 36.78 -10.40
N LEU A 379 -6.08 35.44 -10.48
CA LEU A 379 -5.83 34.69 -11.70
C LEU A 379 -7.15 34.31 -12.37
N VAL A 380 -7.38 34.77 -13.57
CA VAL A 380 -8.61 34.52 -14.34
C VAL A 380 -8.30 33.90 -15.69
N GLY A 381 -9.24 33.15 -16.24
CA GLY A 381 -9.11 32.49 -17.54
C GLY A 381 -9.90 31.19 -17.61
N LYS A 382 -10.04 30.62 -18.79
CA LYS A 382 -10.77 29.35 -19.00
C LYS A 382 -10.12 28.19 -18.24
N THR A 383 -10.90 27.15 -17.93
CA THR A 383 -10.39 25.90 -17.39
C THR A 383 -9.31 25.35 -18.33
N GLY A 384 -8.19 24.86 -17.76
CA GLY A 384 -7.05 24.38 -18.54
C GLY A 384 -6.12 25.48 -19.09
N SER A 385 -6.29 26.76 -18.72
CA SER A 385 -5.40 27.84 -19.15
C SER A 385 -4.05 27.91 -18.40
N GLY A 386 -3.85 27.12 -17.35
CA GLY A 386 -2.59 27.04 -16.58
C GLY A 386 -2.60 27.72 -15.20
N LYS A 387 -3.74 28.28 -14.74
CA LYS A 387 -3.84 28.99 -13.44
C LYS A 387 -3.38 28.15 -12.24
N SER A 388 -4.05 27.04 -11.98
CA SER A 388 -3.71 26.15 -10.84
C SER A 388 -2.28 25.58 -10.98
N THR A 389 -1.87 25.26 -12.22
CA THR A 389 -0.50 24.82 -12.48
C THR A 389 0.53 25.87 -12.07
N THR A 390 0.30 27.16 -12.38
CA THR A 390 1.17 28.26 -11.95
C THR A 390 1.30 28.29 -10.43
N LEU A 391 0.19 28.19 -9.72
CA LEU A 391 0.21 28.26 -8.24
C LEU A 391 0.82 27.01 -7.58
N HIS A 392 0.70 25.84 -8.21
CA HIS A 392 1.35 24.62 -7.71
C HIS A 392 2.89 24.64 -7.79
N LEU A 393 3.47 25.54 -8.62
CA LEU A 393 4.92 25.69 -8.71
C LEU A 393 5.51 26.50 -7.54
N ILE A 394 4.76 27.39 -6.91
CA ILE A 394 5.22 28.21 -5.77
C ILE A 394 5.61 27.32 -4.58
N PRO A 395 4.80 26.33 -4.12
CA PRO A 395 5.19 25.39 -3.07
C PRO A 395 6.07 24.23 -3.58
N GLN A 396 6.62 24.33 -4.80
CA GLN A 396 7.47 23.29 -5.42
C GLN A 396 6.81 21.91 -5.47
N LEU A 397 5.56 21.80 -5.94
CA LEU A 397 4.90 20.49 -6.09
C LEU A 397 5.33 19.78 -7.39
N TYR A 398 5.74 20.54 -8.42
CA TYR A 398 6.17 20.03 -9.72
C TYR A 398 7.44 20.72 -10.20
N PRO A 399 8.29 20.01 -10.98
CA PRO A 399 9.46 20.62 -11.59
C PRO A 399 9.11 21.51 -12.77
N ILE A 400 9.95 22.52 -13.05
CA ILE A 400 9.88 23.33 -14.25
C ILE A 400 10.90 22.83 -15.29
N GLN A 401 10.56 22.92 -16.58
CA GLN A 401 11.45 22.52 -17.66
C GLN A 401 12.48 23.61 -18.02
N SER A 402 12.05 24.87 -18.02
CA SER A 402 12.93 26.01 -18.28
C SER A 402 12.47 27.24 -17.54
N GLY A 403 13.34 28.24 -17.44
CA GLY A 403 13.11 29.46 -16.68
C GLY A 403 13.47 29.31 -15.20
N ASP A 404 13.05 30.28 -14.41
CA ASP A 404 13.27 30.29 -12.96
C ASP A 404 12.09 30.96 -12.24
N ILE A 405 11.90 30.58 -10.97
CA ILE A 405 10.94 31.19 -10.06
C ILE A 405 11.75 31.70 -8.88
N LEU A 406 11.63 32.97 -8.59
CA LEU A 406 12.33 33.59 -7.48
C LEU A 406 11.32 33.98 -6.42
N ILE A 407 11.69 33.78 -5.16
CA ILE A 407 11.00 34.32 -3.99
C ILE A 407 11.98 35.18 -3.24
N ASP A 408 11.64 36.44 -3.01
CA ASP A 408 12.50 37.46 -2.43
C ASP A 408 13.85 37.60 -3.16
N GLY A 409 13.83 37.51 -4.50
CA GLY A 409 15.02 37.59 -5.37
C GLY A 409 15.87 36.32 -5.40
N ILE A 410 15.51 35.28 -4.66
CA ILE A 410 16.28 34.04 -4.53
C ILE A 410 15.56 32.92 -5.29
N SER A 411 16.30 32.17 -6.13
CA SER A 411 15.74 31.05 -6.90
C SER A 411 15.16 29.97 -5.99
N LEU A 412 13.95 29.52 -6.29
CA LEU A 412 13.28 28.42 -5.57
C LEU A 412 14.12 27.15 -5.46
N LYS A 413 15.02 26.91 -6.42
CA LYS A 413 15.91 25.74 -6.42
C LYS A 413 16.92 25.75 -5.28
N THR A 414 17.22 26.93 -4.71
CA THR A 414 18.21 27.12 -3.63
C THR A 414 17.58 27.17 -2.23
N TRP A 415 16.26 27.24 -2.14
CA TRP A 415 15.55 27.22 -0.87
C TRP A 415 15.50 25.82 -0.27
N ASP A 416 15.59 25.74 1.08
CA ASP A 416 15.12 24.55 1.77
C ASP A 416 13.60 24.41 1.61
N ARG A 417 13.18 23.22 1.20
CA ARG A 417 11.78 22.97 0.88
C ARG A 417 10.85 23.06 2.09
N GLN A 418 11.31 22.61 3.26
CA GLN A 418 10.49 22.65 4.47
C GLN A 418 10.39 24.09 4.98
N ALA A 419 11.49 24.83 4.95
CA ALA A 419 11.54 26.24 5.35
C ALA A 419 10.60 27.11 4.48
N ILE A 420 10.63 26.92 3.15
CA ILE A 420 9.76 27.69 2.26
C ILE A 420 8.30 27.28 2.37
N ARG A 421 7.98 25.97 2.38
CA ARG A 421 6.62 25.48 2.57
C ARG A 421 6.04 25.87 3.93
N GLY A 422 6.89 26.01 4.95
CA GLY A 422 6.50 26.53 6.26
C GLY A 422 5.87 27.93 6.20
N GLN A 423 6.25 28.75 5.22
CA GLN A 423 5.86 30.15 5.08
C GLN A 423 4.84 30.39 3.94
N ILE A 424 4.47 29.34 3.20
CA ILE A 424 3.43 29.38 2.16
C ILE A 424 2.18 28.68 2.70
N GLY A 425 1.03 29.35 2.57
CA GLY A 425 -0.29 28.77 2.87
C GLY A 425 -1.03 28.42 1.57
N VAL A 426 -1.69 27.27 1.53
CA VAL A 426 -2.52 26.85 0.40
C VAL A 426 -3.87 26.40 0.90
N VAL A 427 -4.93 27.04 0.40
CA VAL A 427 -6.32 26.58 0.54
C VAL A 427 -6.74 25.99 -0.79
N SER A 428 -6.89 24.68 -0.83
CA SER A 428 -7.32 23.95 -2.03
C SER A 428 -8.84 23.95 -2.18
N GLN A 429 -9.33 23.71 -3.39
CA GLN A 429 -10.76 23.55 -3.71
C GLN A 429 -11.41 22.46 -2.86
N ASP A 430 -10.76 21.30 -2.77
CA ASP A 430 -11.18 20.19 -1.91
C ASP A 430 -10.50 20.31 -0.53
N VAL A 431 -11.28 20.70 0.47
CA VAL A 431 -10.80 20.86 1.84
C VAL A 431 -10.67 19.52 2.53
N VAL A 432 -9.46 19.19 3.00
CA VAL A 432 -9.19 17.99 3.78
C VAL A 432 -9.40 18.28 5.27
N ILE A 433 -10.31 17.52 5.87
CA ILE A 433 -10.51 17.46 7.33
C ILE A 433 -10.00 16.11 7.83
N PHE A 434 -9.08 16.14 8.79
CA PHE A 434 -8.57 14.93 9.44
C PHE A 434 -9.52 14.47 10.55
N TYR A 435 -9.60 13.17 10.75
CA TYR A 435 -10.27 12.62 11.94
C TYR A 435 -9.54 13.11 13.21
N GLY A 436 -10.26 13.75 14.12
CA GLY A 436 -9.72 14.36 15.33
C GLY A 436 -10.58 15.52 15.79
N THR A 437 -10.13 16.26 16.79
CA THR A 437 -10.85 17.45 17.28
C THR A 437 -10.75 18.63 16.29
N LEU A 438 -11.63 19.61 16.42
CA LEU A 438 -11.51 20.85 15.69
C LEU A 438 -10.16 21.52 16.00
N ARG A 439 -9.73 21.51 17.26
CA ARG A 439 -8.41 21.98 17.71
C ARG A 439 -7.28 21.31 16.91
N ASP A 440 -7.27 19.97 16.86
CA ASP A 440 -6.26 19.22 16.10
C ASP A 440 -6.23 19.63 14.63
N ASN A 441 -7.42 19.84 14.07
CA ASN A 441 -7.56 20.28 12.69
C ASN A 441 -7.07 21.72 12.46
N LEU A 442 -7.25 22.65 13.39
CA LEU A 442 -6.73 24.01 13.28
C LEU A 442 -5.19 24.05 13.43
N LEU A 443 -4.64 23.20 14.31
CA LEU A 443 -3.21 23.11 14.54
C LEU A 443 -2.45 22.24 13.52
N ALA A 444 -3.16 21.45 12.70
CA ALA A 444 -2.57 20.48 11.76
C ALA A 444 -1.56 21.08 10.76
N THR A 445 -1.62 22.39 10.52
CA THR A 445 -0.72 23.10 9.59
C THR A 445 0.49 23.75 10.27
N LEU A 446 0.63 23.66 11.57
CA LEU A 446 1.81 24.14 12.28
C LEU A 446 2.95 23.15 12.17
N ALA A 447 4.19 23.63 12.41
CA ALA A 447 5.35 22.73 12.50
C ALA A 447 5.17 21.70 13.64
N GLU A 448 5.89 20.58 13.56
CA GLU A 448 5.79 19.48 14.53
C GLU A 448 5.81 19.97 15.98
N GLY A 449 4.73 19.66 16.73
CA GLY A 449 4.58 20.02 18.12
C GLY A 449 4.16 21.47 18.38
N GLY A 450 3.81 22.24 17.35
CA GLY A 450 3.30 23.60 17.53
C GLY A 450 1.99 23.61 18.33
N THR A 451 2.00 24.25 19.49
CA THR A 451 0.81 24.49 20.31
C THR A 451 0.49 25.98 20.32
N MET A 452 -0.79 26.32 20.37
CA MET A 452 -1.26 27.69 20.56
C MET A 452 -2.23 27.73 21.74
N SER A 453 -2.32 28.90 22.40
CA SER A 453 -3.30 29.09 23.45
C SER A 453 -4.72 29.15 22.87
N ASP A 454 -5.70 28.78 23.66
CA ASP A 454 -7.11 28.81 23.28
C ASP A 454 -7.54 30.22 22.88
N GLU A 455 -7.00 31.26 23.51
CA GLU A 455 -7.28 32.65 23.19
C GLU A 455 -6.93 32.99 21.74
N VAL A 456 -5.77 32.54 21.25
CA VAL A 456 -5.33 32.76 19.87
C VAL A 456 -6.20 31.99 18.87
N LEU A 457 -6.56 30.75 19.22
CA LEU A 457 -7.44 29.95 18.36
C LEU A 457 -8.85 30.53 18.28
N LEU A 458 -9.41 30.99 19.40
CA LEU A 458 -10.73 31.62 19.47
C LEU A 458 -10.74 32.99 18.73
N ASP A 459 -9.67 33.79 18.85
CA ASP A 459 -9.51 35.02 18.06
C ASP A 459 -9.50 34.74 16.55
N ALA A 460 -8.76 33.72 16.12
CA ALA A 460 -8.76 33.30 14.72
C ALA A 460 -10.15 32.83 14.26
N CYS A 461 -10.87 32.08 15.11
CA CYS A 461 -12.25 31.68 14.82
C CYS A 461 -13.21 32.88 14.68
N ALA A 462 -13.09 33.87 15.55
CA ALA A 462 -13.91 35.09 15.51
C ALA A 462 -13.64 35.92 14.26
N LYS A 463 -12.39 36.05 13.84
CA LYS A 463 -12.00 36.78 12.61
C LYS A 463 -12.56 36.12 11.35
N THR A 464 -12.62 34.79 11.29
CA THR A 464 -13.17 34.07 10.15
C THR A 464 -14.69 33.84 10.20
N GLY A 465 -15.32 34.08 11.35
CA GLY A 465 -16.74 33.76 11.57
C GLY A 465 -16.97 32.28 11.90
N LEU A 466 -15.91 31.49 12.14
CA LEU A 466 -16.00 30.10 12.59
C LEU A 466 -16.55 29.99 14.03
N ASP A 467 -16.49 31.07 14.82
CA ASP A 467 -17.10 31.20 16.15
C ASP A 467 -18.60 30.92 16.15
N GLN A 468 -19.33 31.25 15.09
CA GLN A 468 -20.76 30.95 14.93
C GLN A 468 -21.00 29.42 14.83
N LEU A 469 -20.10 28.69 14.20
CA LEU A 469 -20.13 27.24 14.19
C LEU A 469 -19.74 26.68 15.55
N LEU A 470 -18.69 27.24 16.16
CA LEU A 470 -18.20 26.83 17.47
C LEU A 470 -19.30 26.93 18.56
N ALA A 471 -20.11 27.99 18.50
CA ALA A 471 -21.25 28.19 19.41
C ALA A 471 -22.33 27.08 19.30
N LYS A 472 -22.42 26.39 18.17
CA LYS A 472 -23.33 25.26 17.95
C LYS A 472 -22.72 23.91 18.34
N MET A 473 -21.43 23.86 18.59
CA MET A 473 -20.72 22.63 18.91
C MET A 473 -20.72 22.33 20.41
N PRO A 474 -21.10 21.12 20.86
CA PRO A 474 -21.30 20.82 22.27
C PRO A 474 -20.01 20.87 23.10
N HIS A 475 -18.84 20.67 22.48
CA HIS A 475 -17.54 20.65 23.14
C HIS A 475 -16.58 21.74 22.62
N GLY A 476 -17.09 22.77 21.92
CA GLY A 476 -16.28 23.87 21.40
C GLY A 476 -15.10 23.35 20.52
N LEU A 477 -13.87 23.83 20.80
CA LEU A 477 -12.67 23.42 20.08
C LEU A 477 -12.36 21.92 20.18
N ASP A 478 -12.82 21.24 21.22
CA ASP A 478 -12.57 19.81 21.44
C ASP A 478 -13.68 18.92 20.84
N THR A 479 -14.57 19.48 20.04
CA THR A 479 -15.57 18.74 19.28
C THR A 479 -14.91 17.85 18.25
N LEU A 480 -15.26 16.55 18.26
CA LEU A 480 -14.74 15.55 17.33
C LEU A 480 -15.31 15.75 15.94
N LEU A 481 -14.41 15.86 14.95
CA LEU A 481 -14.74 15.88 13.53
C LEU A 481 -14.57 14.46 12.97
N ASN A 482 -15.55 14.02 12.19
CA ASN A 482 -15.52 12.73 11.53
C ASN A 482 -14.50 12.73 10.37
N ASP A 483 -14.16 11.55 9.88
CA ASP A 483 -13.31 11.39 8.72
C ASP A 483 -13.88 12.15 7.50
N GLY A 484 -13.02 12.94 6.84
CA GLY A 484 -13.40 13.84 5.76
C GLY A 484 -14.35 14.98 6.16
N GLY A 485 -14.59 15.19 7.47
CA GLY A 485 -15.49 16.23 7.96
C GLY A 485 -16.95 16.04 7.54
N THR A 486 -17.43 14.78 7.49
CA THR A 486 -18.79 14.44 7.04
C THR A 486 -19.89 15.03 7.93
N ASN A 487 -19.56 15.44 9.13
CA ASN A 487 -20.43 16.16 10.06
C ASN A 487 -20.41 17.69 9.91
N LEU A 488 -19.71 18.21 8.89
CA LEU A 488 -19.64 19.62 8.53
C LEU A 488 -20.24 19.84 7.13
N SER A 489 -20.91 20.96 6.92
CA SER A 489 -21.30 21.43 5.59
C SER A 489 -20.05 21.81 4.78
N MET A 490 -20.21 22.01 3.47
CA MET A 490 -19.11 22.43 2.61
C MET A 490 -18.55 23.81 3.00
N GLY A 491 -19.41 24.76 3.32
CA GLY A 491 -19.02 26.09 3.78
C GLY A 491 -18.28 26.05 5.12
N GLU A 492 -18.76 25.25 6.07
CA GLU A 492 -18.09 25.07 7.36
C GLU A 492 -16.70 24.45 7.22
N ARG A 493 -16.51 23.47 6.34
CA ARG A 493 -15.17 22.92 6.03
C ARG A 493 -14.25 23.99 5.46
N GLN A 494 -14.76 24.85 4.58
CA GLN A 494 -13.97 25.97 4.03
C GLN A 494 -13.59 26.98 5.11
N LEU A 495 -14.50 27.33 6.03
CA LEU A 495 -14.18 28.20 7.17
C LEU A 495 -13.06 27.59 8.04
N VAL A 496 -13.10 26.29 8.31
CA VAL A 496 -12.00 25.60 9.01
C VAL A 496 -10.68 25.75 8.25
N ALA A 497 -10.66 25.55 6.92
CA ALA A 497 -9.46 25.71 6.11
C ALA A 497 -8.91 27.14 6.10
N LEU A 498 -9.79 28.15 6.03
CA LEU A 498 -9.39 29.55 6.11
C LEU A 498 -8.86 29.90 7.51
N THR A 499 -9.49 29.40 8.57
CA THR A 499 -9.04 29.59 9.95
C THR A 499 -7.65 28.97 10.18
N ARG A 500 -7.39 27.78 9.60
CA ARG A 500 -6.05 27.17 9.58
C ARG A 500 -4.99 28.13 9.02
N MET A 501 -5.32 28.88 7.98
CA MET A 501 -4.40 29.83 7.35
C MET A 501 -4.15 31.07 8.24
N LEU A 502 -5.14 31.54 8.98
CA LEU A 502 -4.93 32.59 10.00
C LEU A 502 -4.02 32.10 11.13
N VAL A 503 -4.28 30.91 11.65
CA VAL A 503 -3.46 30.26 12.70
C VAL A 503 -2.02 30.07 12.21
N ARG A 504 -1.81 29.61 10.98
CA ARG A 504 -0.48 29.41 10.38
C ARG A 504 0.26 30.71 10.07
N ASN A 505 -0.48 31.79 9.74
CA ASN A 505 0.04 33.11 9.40
C ASN A 505 1.14 33.11 8.31
N PRO A 506 0.89 32.56 7.09
CA PRO A 506 1.88 32.48 6.03
C PRO A 506 2.15 33.87 5.42
N LYS A 507 3.34 34.07 4.83
CA LYS A 507 3.71 35.29 4.09
C LYS A 507 3.17 35.30 2.67
N VAL A 508 3.10 34.12 2.05
CA VAL A 508 2.50 33.91 0.73
C VAL A 508 1.29 33.01 0.89
N LEU A 509 0.13 33.45 0.41
CA LEU A 509 -1.13 32.70 0.50
C LEU A 509 -1.67 32.38 -0.90
N ILE A 510 -2.07 31.14 -1.10
CA ILE A 510 -2.68 30.63 -2.32
C ILE A 510 -4.11 30.20 -1.99
N LEU A 511 -5.10 30.79 -2.68
CA LEU A 511 -6.51 30.45 -2.54
C LEU A 511 -7.02 29.91 -3.88
N ASP A 512 -7.34 28.61 -3.93
CA ASP A 512 -7.90 27.96 -5.12
C ASP A 512 -9.41 27.72 -4.90
N GLU A 513 -10.25 28.48 -5.59
CA GLU A 513 -11.71 28.37 -5.68
C GLU A 513 -12.47 28.21 -4.33
N ALA A 514 -12.20 29.09 -3.37
CA ALA A 514 -12.72 28.99 -2.00
C ALA A 514 -14.28 29.16 -1.84
N THR A 515 -15.08 29.30 -2.91
CA THR A 515 -16.52 29.67 -2.79
C THR A 515 -17.46 28.83 -3.66
N ALA A 516 -17.04 27.70 -4.23
CA ALA A 516 -17.92 26.87 -5.06
C ALA A 516 -18.92 26.06 -4.19
N ASN A 517 -20.21 26.06 -4.58
CA ASN A 517 -21.28 25.23 -3.96
C ASN A 517 -21.55 25.47 -2.47
N VAL A 518 -21.45 26.71 -1.99
CA VAL A 518 -21.71 27.09 -0.60
C VAL A 518 -23.08 27.80 -0.49
N ASP A 519 -23.77 27.58 0.61
CA ASP A 519 -25.01 28.25 0.96
C ASP A 519 -24.79 29.76 1.25
N GLU A 520 -25.78 30.60 0.94
CA GLU A 520 -25.70 32.08 0.99
C GLU A 520 -25.23 32.64 2.35
N PRO A 521 -25.66 32.11 3.54
CA PRO A 521 -25.16 32.59 4.82
C PRO A 521 -23.69 32.31 5.07
N CYS A 522 -23.19 31.13 4.69
CA CYS A 522 -21.77 30.76 4.81
C CYS A 522 -20.91 31.56 3.81
N GLU A 523 -21.44 31.90 2.64
CA GLU A 523 -20.70 32.67 1.66
C GLU A 523 -20.26 34.04 2.19
N ALA A 524 -21.14 34.75 2.89
CA ALA A 524 -20.80 36.05 3.50
C ALA A 524 -19.66 35.90 4.54
N LEU A 525 -19.67 34.83 5.34
CA LEU A 525 -18.62 34.56 6.30
C LEU A 525 -17.29 34.22 5.62
N ILE A 526 -17.33 33.42 4.56
CA ILE A 526 -16.14 33.05 3.77
C ILE A 526 -15.54 34.31 3.13
N GLN A 527 -16.35 35.19 2.54
CA GLN A 527 -15.87 36.45 1.97
C GLN A 527 -15.20 37.33 3.04
N LYS A 528 -15.80 37.46 4.24
CA LYS A 528 -15.20 38.16 5.37
C LYS A 528 -13.84 37.56 5.75
N ALA A 529 -13.78 36.24 5.84
CA ALA A 529 -12.55 35.51 6.18
C ALA A 529 -11.46 35.70 5.12
N ILE A 530 -11.81 35.71 3.84
CA ILE A 530 -10.88 35.99 2.73
C ILE A 530 -10.30 37.41 2.86
N VAL A 531 -11.14 38.45 3.07
CA VAL A 531 -10.68 39.85 3.23
C VAL A 531 -9.69 39.96 4.40
N GLU A 532 -9.97 39.30 5.52
CA GLU A 532 -9.06 39.29 6.68
C GLU A 532 -7.72 38.56 6.35
N LEU A 533 -7.78 37.51 5.57
CA LEU A 533 -6.58 36.74 5.15
C LEU A 533 -5.70 37.51 4.15
N LEU A 534 -6.30 38.44 3.35
CA LEU A 534 -5.54 39.22 2.38
C LEU A 534 -4.64 40.29 3.03
N GLN A 535 -4.94 40.72 4.26
CA GLN A 535 -4.20 41.81 4.91
C GLN A 535 -2.75 41.43 5.23
N GLY A 536 -1.80 42.22 4.72
CA GLY A 536 -0.38 42.11 5.02
C GLY A 536 0.34 40.88 4.46
N ARG A 537 -0.27 40.20 3.49
CA ARG A 537 0.26 38.99 2.83
C ARG A 537 0.27 39.12 1.32
N THR A 538 1.20 38.47 0.67
CA THR A 538 1.14 38.29 -0.78
C THR A 538 0.16 37.18 -1.11
N CYS A 539 -0.93 37.48 -1.82
CA CYS A 539 -2.01 36.54 -2.02
C CYS A 539 -2.23 36.26 -3.51
N PHE A 540 -2.32 34.99 -3.87
CA PHE A 540 -2.73 34.51 -5.19
C PHE A 540 -4.10 33.85 -5.09
N ILE A 541 -5.07 34.34 -5.90
CA ILE A 541 -6.45 33.90 -5.83
C ILE A 541 -6.89 33.38 -7.20
N ILE A 542 -7.23 32.11 -7.30
CA ILE A 542 -8.01 31.60 -8.44
C ILE A 542 -9.46 31.73 -8.04
N ALA A 543 -10.17 32.64 -8.68
CA ALA A 543 -11.57 32.79 -8.37
C ALA A 543 -12.43 32.61 -9.62
N HIS A 544 -13.51 31.88 -9.42
CA HIS A 544 -14.60 31.76 -10.39
C HIS A 544 -15.71 32.79 -10.16
N ARG A 545 -15.63 33.61 -9.08
CA ARG A 545 -16.58 34.66 -8.76
C ARG A 545 -15.95 36.04 -8.88
N LEU A 546 -16.66 36.90 -9.56
CA LEU A 546 -16.23 38.29 -9.83
C LEU A 546 -16.06 39.11 -8.54
N SER A 547 -16.89 38.86 -7.52
CA SER A 547 -16.83 39.52 -6.21
C SER A 547 -15.46 39.39 -5.53
N THR A 548 -14.81 38.26 -5.66
CA THR A 548 -13.50 38.00 -5.05
C THR A 548 -12.36 38.67 -5.83
N ILE A 549 -12.46 38.68 -7.17
CA ILE A 549 -11.41 39.21 -8.05
C ILE A 549 -11.38 40.73 -8.05
N ARG A 550 -12.54 41.37 -7.91
CA ARG A 550 -12.70 42.85 -7.95
C ARG A 550 -11.86 43.58 -6.89
N HIS A 551 -11.58 42.90 -5.77
CA HIS A 551 -10.80 43.47 -4.66
C HIS A 551 -9.31 43.19 -4.76
N CYS A 552 -8.84 42.50 -5.82
CA CYS A 552 -7.42 42.25 -6.02
C CYS A 552 -6.71 43.50 -6.57
N ASP A 553 -5.48 43.76 -6.08
CA ASP A 553 -4.64 44.85 -6.55
C ASP A 553 -4.24 44.69 -8.02
N ARG A 554 -4.11 43.44 -8.48
CA ARG A 554 -3.74 43.11 -9.86
C ARG A 554 -4.45 41.84 -10.32
N ILE A 555 -4.82 41.79 -11.56
CA ILE A 555 -5.45 40.65 -12.21
C ILE A 555 -4.54 40.17 -13.36
N LEU A 556 -4.28 38.87 -13.42
CA LEU A 556 -3.56 38.21 -14.50
C LEU A 556 -4.56 37.37 -15.32
N VAL A 557 -4.72 37.68 -16.59
CA VAL A 557 -5.63 36.96 -17.49
C VAL A 557 -4.88 35.91 -18.25
N PHE A 558 -5.15 34.64 -17.93
CA PHE A 558 -4.49 33.48 -18.53
C PHE A 558 -5.19 33.01 -19.80
N HIS A 559 -4.40 32.77 -20.84
CA HIS A 559 -4.84 32.15 -22.09
C HIS A 559 -3.80 31.20 -22.62
N GLN A 560 -4.14 29.90 -22.79
CA GLN A 560 -3.29 28.85 -23.36
C GLN A 560 -1.85 28.77 -22.78
N GLY A 561 -1.71 28.98 -21.49
CA GLY A 561 -0.43 28.85 -20.77
C GLY A 561 0.43 30.12 -20.71
N SER A 562 -0.10 31.25 -21.10
CA SER A 562 0.55 32.58 -21.04
C SER A 562 -0.40 33.64 -20.47
N ILE A 563 0.15 34.75 -20.00
CA ILE A 563 -0.62 35.93 -19.60
C ILE A 563 -0.92 36.75 -20.84
N LEU A 564 -2.20 37.01 -21.11
CA LEU A 564 -2.69 37.81 -22.22
C LEU A 564 -2.87 39.27 -21.84
N GLU A 565 -3.43 39.53 -20.66
CA GLU A 565 -3.71 40.85 -20.11
C GLU A 565 -3.33 40.87 -18.63
N GLU A 566 -2.94 42.05 -18.14
CA GLU A 566 -2.70 42.29 -16.73
C GLU A 566 -3.03 43.74 -16.35
N GLY A 567 -3.52 43.94 -15.14
CA GLY A 567 -3.87 45.24 -14.60
C GLY A 567 -4.90 45.19 -13.48
N PRO A 568 -5.30 46.33 -12.91
CA PRO A 568 -6.43 46.44 -12.00
C PRO A 568 -7.76 46.15 -12.69
N HIS A 569 -8.80 45.82 -11.90
CA HIS A 569 -10.15 45.50 -12.38
C HIS A 569 -10.73 46.55 -13.36
N ASP A 570 -10.71 47.83 -12.96
CA ASP A 570 -11.35 48.92 -13.71
C ASP A 570 -10.60 49.17 -15.03
N GLU A 571 -9.26 49.18 -15.01
CA GLU A 571 -8.41 49.33 -16.21
C GLU A 571 -8.66 48.22 -17.24
N LEU A 572 -8.78 46.97 -16.79
CA LEU A 572 -9.02 45.83 -17.68
C LEU A 572 -10.45 45.85 -18.26
N LEU A 573 -11.43 46.42 -17.56
CA LEU A 573 -12.78 46.59 -18.08
C LEU A 573 -12.82 47.69 -19.17
N GLU A 574 -12.09 48.81 -18.96
CA GLU A 574 -12.00 49.89 -19.93
C GLU A 574 -11.30 49.49 -21.23
N LYS A 575 -10.30 48.58 -21.14
CA LYS A 575 -9.60 48.02 -22.31
C LYS A 575 -10.50 47.19 -23.22
N ASP A 576 -11.69 46.81 -22.76
CA ASP A 576 -12.69 45.99 -23.47
C ASP A 576 -12.13 44.72 -24.12
N GLY A 577 -11.14 44.12 -23.47
CA GLY A 577 -10.42 42.93 -23.93
C GLY A 577 -11.02 41.61 -23.45
N HIS A 578 -10.17 40.62 -23.34
CA HIS A 578 -10.54 39.25 -22.92
C HIS A 578 -11.12 39.21 -21.50
N TYR A 579 -10.61 40.05 -20.60
CA TYR A 579 -11.15 40.20 -19.25
C TYR A 579 -12.58 40.70 -19.26
N ALA A 580 -12.87 41.78 -20.00
CA ALA A 580 -14.21 42.34 -20.09
C ALA A 580 -15.20 41.31 -20.67
N GLU A 581 -14.78 40.52 -21.66
CA GLU A 581 -15.60 39.42 -22.20
C GLU A 581 -15.92 38.34 -21.14
N LEU A 582 -14.92 37.92 -20.33
CA LEU A 582 -15.13 36.96 -19.24
C LEU A 582 -16.12 37.49 -18.20
N VAL A 583 -15.98 38.73 -17.80
CA VAL A 583 -16.89 39.42 -16.85
C VAL A 583 -18.32 39.47 -17.39
N ARG A 584 -18.53 39.89 -18.66
CA ARG A 584 -19.86 39.92 -19.30
C ARG A 584 -20.51 38.54 -19.33
N ARG A 585 -19.77 37.51 -19.67
CA ARG A 585 -20.26 36.11 -19.67
C ARG A 585 -20.68 35.66 -18.29
N GLN A 586 -19.91 36.01 -17.26
CA GLN A 586 -20.20 35.63 -15.89
C GLN A 586 -21.44 36.33 -15.34
N ILE A 587 -21.60 37.63 -15.66
CA ILE A 587 -22.79 38.39 -15.33
C ILE A 587 -24.03 37.82 -16.06
N ALA A 588 -23.90 37.50 -17.35
CA ALA A 588 -25.00 36.91 -18.12
C ALA A 588 -25.47 35.55 -17.53
N ASN A 589 -24.52 34.71 -17.06
CA ASN A 589 -24.85 33.44 -16.42
C ASN A 589 -25.42 33.56 -14.99
N ALA A 590 -25.25 34.69 -14.32
CA ALA A 590 -25.81 34.96 -12.99
C ALA A 590 -27.29 35.42 -13.04
N TYR A 591 -27.79 35.81 -14.22
CA TYR A 591 -29.18 36.23 -14.45
C TYR A 591 -30.04 35.16 -15.16
N ILE A 592 -29.51 33.97 -15.41
CA ILE A 592 -30.23 32.79 -15.89
C ILE A 592 -30.39 31.77 -14.76
#